data_14a6588e804ecf993af3fbf886aefa39
#
_entry.id   14a6588e804ecf993af3fbf886aefa39
#
_cell.length_a   1.000
_cell.length_b   1.000
_cell.length_c   1.000
_cell.angle_alpha   90.00
_cell.angle_beta   90.00
_cell.angle_gamma   90.00
#
_symmetry.space_group_name_H-M   'P 1'
#
loop_
_entity.id
_entity.type
_entity.pdbx_description
1 polymer ?
#
loop_
_entity_poly.entity_id
_entity_poly.type
_entity_poly.pdbx_seq_one_letter_code
_entity_poly.pdbx_strand_id
1 'polypeptide(L)'
;SVTNDNETGENINHYIHPVDKSRKAELLIELIKTKKWDQALVFTRTKHGADRLQKQLDKVNINSKAIHGNKTQNNRMKALEAFKNNKIQILVATDVAARGIDIKRMSQVINFDVPTVAKDYVHRIGRTGRGGDMGEAITLVSADEFRLLRDIEKLINKKLERVEIEGFEPEHVVPIKDKPNKKRFHNKKGFKKRNKSRKG
;
A
#
# COMPACT_ATOMS: atom_id res chain seq x y z
N SER A 1 3.96 -30.80 -3.08
CA SER A 1 2.83 -29.95 -2.67
C SER A 1 3.17 -28.52 -3.05
N VAL A 2 2.48 -28.00 -4.05
CA VAL A 2 2.58 -26.59 -4.44
C VAL A 2 1.85 -25.81 -3.33
N THR A 3 2.60 -25.21 -2.43
CA THR A 3 2.05 -24.19 -1.54
C THR A 3 1.57 -23.04 -2.41
N ASN A 4 0.28 -22.75 -2.35
CA ASN A 4 -0.28 -21.56 -3.01
C ASN A 4 0.31 -20.33 -2.35
N ASP A 5 1.35 -19.75 -2.96
CA ASP A 5 2.02 -18.50 -2.51
C ASP A 5 1.08 -17.28 -2.49
N ASN A 6 -0.19 -17.47 -2.84
CA ASN A 6 -1.21 -16.43 -2.92
C ASN A 6 -2.23 -16.47 -1.75
N GLU A 7 -2.10 -17.41 -0.83
CA GLU A 7 -2.99 -17.48 0.32
C GLU A 7 -2.54 -16.47 1.38
N THR A 8 -3.39 -15.49 1.61
CA THR A 8 -3.31 -14.64 2.81
C THR A 8 -3.63 -15.54 4.00
N GLY A 9 -2.73 -15.64 4.99
CA GLY A 9 -2.91 -16.49 6.15
C GLY A 9 -4.26 -16.24 6.83
N GLU A 10 -4.92 -17.30 7.29
CA GLU A 10 -6.26 -17.28 7.89
C GLU A 10 -6.37 -16.35 9.12
N ASN A 11 -5.23 -15.98 9.72
CA ASN A 11 -5.16 -15.18 10.94
C ASN A 11 -4.81 -13.71 10.69
N ILE A 12 -5.15 -13.14 9.53
CA ILE A 12 -4.89 -11.73 9.22
C ILE A 12 -6.22 -11.02 8.97
N ASN A 13 -6.52 -10.05 9.83
CA ASN A 13 -7.59 -9.09 9.57
C ASN A 13 -7.05 -7.97 8.67
N HIS A 14 -7.46 -7.94 7.39
CA HIS A 14 -6.96 -6.97 6.44
C HIS A 14 -8.09 -6.18 5.77
N TYR A 15 -7.92 -4.87 5.73
CA TYR A 15 -8.89 -3.91 5.21
C TYR A 15 -8.19 -2.64 4.74
N ILE A 16 -8.94 -1.74 4.12
CA ILE A 16 -8.40 -0.47 3.63
C ILE A 16 -9.06 0.74 4.28
N HIS A 17 -8.32 1.84 4.37
CA HIS A 17 -8.87 3.16 4.62
C HIS A 17 -8.76 4.00 3.35
N PRO A 18 -9.89 4.35 2.71
CA PRO A 18 -9.90 5.36 1.66
C PRO A 18 -9.45 6.71 2.23
N VAL A 19 -8.54 7.37 1.56
CA VAL A 19 -8.00 8.66 2.00
C VAL A 19 -7.38 9.40 0.83
N ASP A 20 -7.40 10.72 0.82
CA ASP A 20 -6.67 11.50 -0.16
C ASP A 20 -5.16 11.34 0.02
N LYS A 21 -4.43 11.28 -1.09
CA LYS A 21 -2.99 11.05 -1.12
C LYS A 21 -2.23 12.03 -0.21
N SER A 22 -2.62 13.31 -0.23
CA SER A 22 -2.00 14.37 0.57
C SER A 22 -2.23 14.21 2.08
N ARG A 23 -3.21 13.42 2.50
CA ARG A 23 -3.57 13.22 3.91
C ARG A 23 -3.18 11.86 4.48
N LYS A 24 -2.50 11.02 3.71
CA LYS A 24 -2.08 9.69 4.17
C LYS A 24 -1.20 9.74 5.43
N ALA A 25 -0.23 10.66 5.48
CA ALA A 25 0.66 10.79 6.65
C ALA A 25 -0.11 11.24 7.90
N GLU A 26 -1.03 12.19 7.74
CA GLU A 26 -1.90 12.66 8.81
C GLU A 26 -2.78 11.54 9.36
N LEU A 27 -3.40 10.75 8.47
CA LEU A 27 -4.21 9.59 8.86
C LEU A 27 -3.36 8.53 9.59
N LEU A 28 -2.17 8.22 9.08
CA LEU A 28 -1.28 7.26 9.75
C LEU A 28 -0.95 7.70 11.18
N ILE A 29 -0.61 8.98 11.37
CA ILE A 29 -0.34 9.55 12.69
C ILE A 29 -1.55 9.41 13.62
N GLU A 30 -2.75 9.70 13.11
CA GLU A 30 -4.00 9.54 13.85
C GLU A 30 -4.23 8.09 14.26
N LEU A 31 -4.05 7.15 13.34
CA LEU A 31 -4.20 5.72 13.62
C LEU A 31 -3.19 5.22 14.69
N ILE A 32 -1.93 5.64 14.60
CA ILE A 32 -0.90 5.28 15.60
C ILE A 32 -1.32 5.73 16.99
N LYS A 33 -1.83 6.96 17.10
CA LYS A 33 -2.23 7.55 18.38
C LYS A 33 -3.53 6.96 18.93
N THR A 34 -4.54 6.83 18.09
CA THR A 34 -5.88 6.37 18.53
C THR A 34 -5.93 4.88 18.81
N LYS A 35 -5.24 4.07 18.01
CA LYS A 35 -5.13 2.62 18.20
C LYS A 35 -4.04 2.24 19.22
N LYS A 36 -3.24 3.19 19.68
CA LYS A 36 -2.17 2.99 20.68
C LYS A 36 -1.22 1.85 20.30
N TRP A 37 -0.80 1.81 19.04
CA TRP A 37 0.15 0.79 18.59
C TRP A 37 1.51 0.97 19.28
N ASP A 38 1.99 -0.08 19.91
CA ASP A 38 3.33 -0.10 20.48
C ASP A 38 4.38 -0.17 19.39
N GLN A 39 4.16 -0.99 18.38
CA GLN A 39 5.01 -1.10 17.22
C GLN A 39 4.19 -1.36 15.94
N ALA A 40 4.66 -0.82 14.82
CA ALA A 40 4.13 -1.14 13.50
C ALA A 40 5.22 -1.11 12.42
N LEU A 41 5.06 -1.99 11.43
CA LEU A 41 5.84 -2.00 10.20
C LEU A 41 5.04 -1.29 9.11
N VAL A 42 5.62 -0.25 8.54
CA VAL A 42 4.98 0.60 7.52
C VAL A 42 5.73 0.47 6.20
N PHE A 43 5.02 0.11 5.15
CA PHE A 43 5.58 0.00 3.80
C PHE A 43 5.29 1.25 2.97
N THR A 44 6.32 1.80 2.34
CA THR A 44 6.24 2.83 1.33
C THR A 44 6.74 2.32 -0.02
N ARG A 45 6.27 2.92 -1.10
CA ARG A 45 6.68 2.54 -2.46
C ARG A 45 8.12 2.90 -2.77
N THR A 46 8.56 4.07 -2.32
CA THR A 46 9.86 4.64 -2.69
C THR A 46 10.73 4.94 -1.47
N LYS A 47 12.06 4.92 -1.69
CA LYS A 47 13.05 5.31 -0.69
C LYS A 47 12.88 6.76 -0.21
N HIS A 48 12.57 7.68 -1.13
CA HIS A 48 12.30 9.08 -0.77
C HIS A 48 10.99 9.23 0.02
N GLY A 49 9.97 8.43 -0.31
CA GLY A 49 8.74 8.35 0.47
C GLY A 49 8.99 7.85 1.89
N ALA A 50 9.86 6.85 2.05
CA ALA A 50 10.24 6.34 3.37
C ALA A 50 10.93 7.41 4.22
N ASP A 51 11.92 8.12 3.69
CA ASP A 51 12.62 9.17 4.40
C ASP A 51 11.70 10.36 4.76
N ARG A 52 10.81 10.74 3.83
CA ARG A 52 9.84 11.81 4.07
C ARG A 52 8.88 11.44 5.20
N LEU A 53 8.35 10.22 5.16
CA LEU A 53 7.43 9.74 6.19
C LEU A 53 8.10 9.67 7.56
N GLN A 54 9.35 9.16 7.63
CA GLN A 54 10.12 9.18 8.88
C GLN A 54 10.22 10.58 9.46
N LYS A 55 10.58 11.58 8.65
CA LYS A 55 10.67 12.98 9.11
C LYS A 55 9.34 13.52 9.62
N GLN A 56 8.22 13.15 8.98
CA GLN A 56 6.89 13.57 9.42
C GLN A 56 6.51 12.93 10.77
N LEU A 57 6.85 11.66 10.98
CA LEU A 57 6.62 10.96 12.25
C LEU A 57 7.48 11.55 13.37
N ASP A 58 8.76 11.80 13.11
CA ASP A 58 9.69 12.37 14.09
C ASP A 58 9.24 13.77 14.56
N LYS A 59 8.68 14.58 13.65
CA LYS A 59 8.14 15.94 13.99
C LYS A 59 7.01 15.91 15.01
N VAL A 60 6.29 14.81 15.12
CA VAL A 60 5.20 14.62 16.09
C VAL A 60 5.57 13.68 17.23
N ASN A 61 6.89 13.49 17.45
CA ASN A 61 7.47 12.67 18.51
C ASN A 61 7.08 11.17 18.42
N ILE A 62 6.85 10.66 17.23
CA ILE A 62 6.73 9.22 16.98
C ILE A 62 8.11 8.70 16.56
N ASN A 63 8.72 7.91 17.45
CA ASN A 63 10.07 7.38 17.21
C ASN A 63 10.07 6.39 16.05
N SER A 64 10.73 6.77 14.96
CA SER A 64 10.72 5.98 13.72
C SER A 64 12.11 5.88 13.07
N LYS A 65 12.28 4.85 12.26
CA LYS A 65 13.45 4.69 11.37
C LYS A 65 13.00 4.20 10.01
N ALA A 66 13.73 4.64 8.97
CA ALA A 66 13.51 4.19 7.60
C ALA A 66 14.63 3.23 7.17
N ILE A 67 14.25 2.16 6.46
CA ILE A 67 15.18 1.23 5.81
C ILE A 67 14.85 1.14 4.31
N HIS A 68 15.86 1.37 3.47
CA HIS A 68 15.76 1.31 2.01
C HIS A 68 17.14 1.18 1.35
N GLY A 69 17.18 1.06 0.03
CA GLY A 69 18.38 0.77 -0.74
C GLY A 69 19.52 1.79 -0.60
N ASN A 70 19.23 3.05 -0.28
CA ASN A 70 20.26 4.09 -0.07
C ASN A 70 20.85 4.08 1.35
N LYS A 71 20.30 3.32 2.28
CA LYS A 71 20.90 3.13 3.62
C LYS A 71 21.98 2.06 3.52
N THR A 72 23.07 2.27 4.24
CA THR A 72 24.13 1.25 4.35
C THR A 72 23.59 0.01 5.03
N GLN A 73 24.18 -1.16 4.76
CA GLN A 73 23.78 -2.41 5.42
C GLN A 73 23.88 -2.30 6.93
N ASN A 74 24.91 -1.66 7.45
CA ASN A 74 25.09 -1.43 8.88
C ASN A 74 23.94 -0.58 9.47
N ASN A 75 23.56 0.52 8.81
CA ASN A 75 22.45 1.36 9.27
C ASN A 75 21.11 0.62 9.22
N ARG A 76 20.87 -0.21 8.20
CA ARG A 76 19.67 -1.06 8.14
C ARG A 76 19.63 -2.07 9.28
N MET A 77 20.74 -2.72 9.57
CA MET A 77 20.84 -3.67 10.67
C MET A 77 20.65 -3.02 12.05
N LYS A 78 21.23 -1.82 12.26
CA LYS A 78 21.03 -1.05 13.50
C LYS A 78 19.58 -0.63 13.69
N ALA A 79 18.91 -0.17 12.64
CA ALA A 79 17.49 0.19 12.67
C ALA A 79 16.62 -1.03 13.01
N LEU A 80 16.89 -2.17 12.37
CA LEU A 80 16.18 -3.41 12.63
C LEU A 80 16.37 -3.90 14.07
N GLU A 81 17.59 -3.90 14.57
CA GLU A 81 17.90 -4.28 15.95
C GLU A 81 17.21 -3.37 16.96
N ALA A 82 17.25 -2.05 16.74
CA ALA A 82 16.55 -1.09 17.57
C ALA A 82 15.03 -1.31 17.57
N PHE A 83 14.47 -1.69 16.44
CA PHE A 83 13.06 -2.05 16.31
C PHE A 83 12.72 -3.33 17.05
N LYS A 84 13.50 -4.40 16.86
CA LYS A 84 13.34 -5.68 17.60
C LYS A 84 13.45 -5.51 19.12
N ASN A 85 14.26 -4.57 19.57
CA ASN A 85 14.46 -4.26 20.99
C ASN A 85 13.48 -3.20 21.53
N ASN A 86 12.40 -2.90 20.82
CA ASN A 86 11.37 -1.92 21.19
C ASN A 86 11.89 -0.49 21.44
N LYS A 87 13.06 -0.15 20.88
CA LYS A 87 13.62 1.22 20.93
C LYS A 87 13.01 2.16 19.87
N ILE A 88 12.35 1.59 18.91
CA ILE A 88 11.69 2.29 17.79
C ILE A 88 10.25 1.78 17.71
N GLN A 89 9.31 2.71 17.60
CA GLN A 89 7.89 2.40 17.49
C GLN A 89 7.50 2.03 16.06
N ILE A 90 7.97 2.80 15.07
CA ILE A 90 7.61 2.62 13.67
C ILE A 90 8.86 2.34 12.83
N LEU A 91 8.85 1.22 12.13
CA LEU A 91 9.82 0.92 11.10
C LEU A 91 9.20 1.16 9.73
N VAL A 92 9.75 2.11 8.97
CA VAL A 92 9.31 2.43 7.61
C VAL A 92 10.24 1.72 6.63
N ALA A 93 9.69 0.91 5.74
CA ALA A 93 10.47 0.10 4.82
C ALA A 93 9.95 0.17 3.39
N THR A 94 10.84 0.00 2.41
CA THR A 94 10.48 -0.35 1.03
C THR A 94 10.47 -1.87 0.87
N ASP A 95 9.80 -2.39 -0.17
CA ASP A 95 9.73 -3.84 -0.43
C ASP A 95 11.11 -4.46 -0.59
N VAL A 96 12.01 -3.79 -1.34
CA VAL A 96 13.38 -4.27 -1.57
C VAL A 96 14.15 -4.39 -0.26
N ALA A 97 14.06 -3.41 0.60
CA ALA A 97 14.75 -3.43 1.89
C ALA A 97 14.17 -4.47 2.86
N ALA A 98 12.88 -4.72 2.79
CA ALA A 98 12.20 -5.71 3.64
C ALA A 98 12.48 -7.16 3.19
N ARG A 99 12.85 -7.39 1.93
CA ARG A 99 13.30 -8.70 1.45
C ARG A 99 14.62 -9.07 2.13
N GLY A 100 14.72 -10.29 2.65
CA GLY A 100 15.93 -10.76 3.35
C GLY A 100 16.09 -10.23 4.77
N ILE A 101 15.11 -9.49 5.30
CA ILE A 101 15.06 -9.09 6.70
C ILE A 101 14.09 -9.99 7.45
N ASP A 102 14.57 -10.54 8.56
CA ASP A 102 13.75 -11.38 9.43
C ASP A 102 12.90 -10.52 10.38
N ILE A 103 11.84 -9.93 9.84
CA ILE A 103 10.77 -9.31 10.63
C ILE A 103 9.55 -10.19 10.52
N LYS A 104 9.26 -10.92 11.57
CA LYS A 104 8.10 -11.80 11.66
C LYS A 104 7.29 -11.44 12.90
N ARG A 105 6.03 -11.84 12.92
CA ARG A 105 5.11 -11.71 14.05
C ARG A 105 4.84 -10.26 14.46
N MET A 106 4.71 -9.38 13.47
CA MET A 106 4.21 -8.04 13.74
C MET A 106 2.71 -8.09 14.03
N SER A 107 2.25 -7.37 15.03
CA SER A 107 0.82 -7.21 15.27
C SER A 107 0.17 -6.33 14.21
N GLN A 108 0.85 -5.29 13.76
CA GLN A 108 0.37 -4.35 12.76
C GLN A 108 1.34 -4.21 11.59
N VAL A 109 0.80 -4.32 10.37
CA VAL A 109 1.46 -4.00 9.13
C VAL A 109 0.61 -2.97 8.39
N ILE A 110 1.21 -1.87 7.97
CA ILE A 110 0.53 -0.81 7.26
C ILE A 110 1.15 -0.64 5.88
N ASN A 111 0.33 -0.73 4.84
CA ASN A 111 0.70 -0.29 3.51
C ASN A 111 0.36 1.20 3.38
N PHE A 112 1.34 2.06 3.57
CA PHE A 112 1.19 3.51 3.36
C PHE A 112 0.92 3.81 1.88
N ASP A 113 1.62 3.11 1.00
CA ASP A 113 1.36 3.06 -0.44
C ASP A 113 0.89 1.67 -0.85
N VAL A 114 -0.09 1.62 -1.75
CA VAL A 114 -0.51 0.37 -2.38
C VAL A 114 0.65 -0.15 -3.24
N PRO A 115 1.08 -1.41 -3.09
CA PRO A 115 2.18 -1.94 -3.89
C PRO A 115 1.83 -1.98 -5.37
N THR A 116 2.79 -1.68 -6.23
CA THR A 116 2.63 -1.72 -7.70
C THR A 116 2.53 -3.14 -8.24
N VAL A 117 3.10 -4.10 -7.53
CA VAL A 117 3.02 -5.54 -7.85
C VAL A 117 2.12 -6.22 -6.82
N ALA A 118 1.05 -6.83 -7.29
CA ALA A 118 0.03 -7.43 -6.39
C ALA A 118 0.62 -8.49 -5.44
N LYS A 119 1.59 -9.29 -5.88
CA LYS A 119 2.28 -10.28 -5.02
C LYS A 119 3.00 -9.65 -3.83
N ASP A 120 3.49 -8.42 -3.97
CA ASP A 120 4.15 -7.72 -2.86
C ASP A 120 3.19 -7.45 -1.70
N TYR A 121 1.90 -7.29 -1.98
CA TYR A 121 0.87 -7.19 -0.94
C TYR A 121 0.87 -8.42 -0.04
N VAL A 122 0.85 -9.61 -0.61
CA VAL A 122 0.87 -10.87 0.14
C VAL A 122 2.14 -11.01 0.96
N HIS A 123 3.29 -10.65 0.39
CA HIS A 123 4.58 -10.66 1.09
C HIS A 123 4.62 -9.66 2.25
N ARG A 124 4.02 -8.46 2.08
CA ARG A 124 3.95 -7.44 3.13
C ARG A 124 3.08 -7.89 4.29
N ILE A 125 1.85 -8.31 4.03
CA ILE A 125 0.94 -8.74 5.10
C ILE A 125 1.36 -10.05 5.74
N GLY A 126 2.12 -10.90 5.06
CA GLY A 126 2.72 -12.11 5.61
C GLY A 126 3.74 -11.86 6.74
N ARG A 127 4.03 -10.61 7.08
CA ARG A 127 4.83 -10.22 8.26
C ARG A 127 4.00 -10.21 9.55
N THR A 128 2.71 -10.37 9.46
CA THR A 128 1.78 -10.44 10.61
C THR A 128 0.98 -11.75 10.59
N GLY A 129 0.19 -12.01 11.63
CA GLY A 129 -0.75 -13.14 11.70
C GLY A 129 -0.12 -14.52 11.78
N ARG A 130 1.05 -14.67 12.39
CA ARG A 130 1.75 -15.95 12.54
C ARG A 130 1.73 -16.44 14.00
N GLY A 131 1.77 -17.75 14.16
CA GLY A 131 1.89 -18.38 15.48
C GLY A 131 0.58 -18.45 16.28
N GLY A 132 -0.57 -18.33 15.61
CA GLY A 132 -1.90 -18.40 16.23
C GLY A 132 -2.47 -17.03 16.64
N ASP A 133 -1.65 -15.98 16.61
CA ASP A 133 -2.12 -14.62 16.91
C ASP A 133 -2.76 -13.97 15.69
N MET A 134 -3.86 -13.23 15.92
CA MET A 134 -4.52 -12.44 14.90
C MET A 134 -3.66 -11.21 14.55
N GLY A 135 -3.24 -11.10 13.29
CA GLY A 135 -2.56 -9.93 12.77
C GLY A 135 -3.52 -8.92 12.17
N GLU A 136 -3.10 -7.66 12.12
CA GLU A 136 -3.83 -6.58 11.45
C GLU A 136 -2.99 -6.02 10.30
N ALA A 137 -3.59 -5.93 9.10
CA ALA A 137 -2.98 -5.32 7.94
C ALA A 137 -3.90 -4.23 7.38
N ILE A 138 -3.44 -2.99 7.40
CA ILE A 138 -4.19 -1.82 6.94
C ILE A 138 -3.52 -1.27 5.69
N THR A 139 -4.31 -0.96 4.67
CA THR A 139 -3.82 -0.29 3.47
C THR A 139 -4.48 1.08 3.32
N LEU A 140 -3.68 2.14 3.22
CA LEU A 140 -4.17 3.47 2.89
C LEU A 140 -4.27 3.57 1.37
N VAL A 141 -5.46 3.90 0.87
CA VAL A 141 -5.74 3.88 -0.58
C VAL A 141 -6.29 5.23 -1.01
N SER A 142 -5.57 5.89 -1.92
CA SER A 142 -6.07 7.06 -2.64
C SER A 142 -6.73 6.66 -3.97
N ALA A 143 -7.56 7.53 -4.53
CA ALA A 143 -8.33 7.24 -5.73
C ALA A 143 -7.47 6.87 -6.95
N ASP A 144 -6.27 7.43 -7.06
CA ASP A 144 -5.29 7.14 -8.12
C ASP A 144 -4.69 5.73 -8.02
N GLU A 145 -4.79 5.09 -6.85
CA GLU A 145 -4.29 3.73 -6.58
C GLU A 145 -5.34 2.64 -6.79
N PHE A 146 -6.54 2.99 -7.25
CA PHE A 146 -7.65 2.03 -7.37
C PHE A 146 -7.31 0.81 -8.25
N ARG A 147 -6.58 1.00 -9.36
CA ARG A 147 -6.18 -0.11 -10.23
C ARG A 147 -5.27 -1.10 -9.51
N LEU A 148 -4.34 -0.60 -8.72
CA LEU A 148 -3.42 -1.42 -7.91
C LEU A 148 -4.20 -2.22 -6.85
N LEU A 149 -5.13 -1.58 -6.16
CA LEU A 149 -6.02 -2.25 -5.22
C LEU A 149 -6.82 -3.37 -5.89
N ARG A 150 -7.36 -3.10 -7.07
CA ARG A 150 -8.13 -4.08 -7.82
C ARG A 150 -7.30 -5.31 -8.23
N ASP A 151 -6.05 -5.10 -8.62
CA ASP A 151 -5.15 -6.20 -8.97
C ASP A 151 -4.83 -7.06 -7.75
N ILE A 152 -4.68 -6.45 -6.59
CA ILE A 152 -4.54 -7.17 -5.30
C ILE A 152 -5.80 -7.97 -4.99
N GLU A 153 -6.98 -7.37 -5.04
CA GLU A 153 -8.25 -8.03 -4.76
C GLU A 153 -8.52 -9.21 -5.69
N LYS A 154 -8.09 -9.11 -6.96
CA LYS A 154 -8.12 -10.24 -7.91
C LYS A 154 -7.17 -11.36 -7.51
N LEU A 155 -5.94 -11.02 -7.14
CA LEU A 155 -4.93 -12.01 -6.75
C LEU A 155 -5.37 -12.81 -5.53
N ILE A 156 -5.90 -12.14 -4.51
CA ILE A 156 -6.34 -12.79 -3.27
C ILE A 156 -7.78 -13.32 -3.35
N ASN A 157 -8.46 -13.11 -4.49
CA ASN A 157 -9.85 -13.48 -4.73
C ASN A 157 -10.82 -13.00 -3.63
N LYS A 158 -10.59 -11.80 -3.13
CA LYS A 158 -11.38 -11.20 -2.05
C LYS A 158 -11.46 -9.69 -2.21
N LYS A 159 -12.66 -9.13 -1.99
CA LYS A 159 -12.81 -7.68 -1.81
C LYS A 159 -12.40 -7.27 -0.41
N LEU A 160 -11.52 -6.28 -0.32
CA LEU A 160 -11.12 -5.72 0.96
C LEU A 160 -12.19 -4.74 1.46
N GLU A 161 -12.51 -4.84 2.73
CA GLU A 161 -13.44 -3.91 3.36
C GLU A 161 -12.88 -2.48 3.30
N ARG A 162 -13.75 -1.53 3.00
CA ARG A 162 -13.42 -0.10 2.98
C ARG A 162 -13.96 0.54 4.23
N VAL A 163 -13.05 0.92 5.13
CA VAL A 163 -13.41 1.54 6.41
C VAL A 163 -12.99 3.00 6.36
N GLU A 164 -13.95 3.89 6.22
CA GLU A 164 -13.70 5.34 6.28
C GLU A 164 -13.43 5.78 7.72
N ILE A 165 -12.53 6.72 7.89
CA ILE A 165 -12.22 7.33 9.18
C ILE A 165 -12.82 8.73 9.21
N GLU A 166 -13.60 9.02 10.23
CA GLU A 166 -14.22 10.33 10.46
C GLU A 166 -13.15 11.44 10.46
N GLY A 167 -13.41 12.48 9.67
CA GLY A 167 -12.48 13.59 9.47
C GLY A 167 -11.42 13.35 8.39
N PHE A 168 -11.38 12.15 7.79
CA PHE A 168 -10.46 11.79 6.70
C PHE A 168 -11.19 11.29 5.45
N GLU A 169 -12.47 11.54 5.34
CA GLU A 169 -13.26 11.18 4.17
C GLU A 169 -12.60 11.76 2.91
N PRO A 170 -12.33 10.93 1.89
CA PRO A 170 -11.60 11.40 0.72
C PRO A 170 -12.48 12.33 -0.14
N GLU A 171 -11.92 13.44 -0.59
CA GLU A 171 -12.53 14.29 -1.61
C GLU A 171 -12.61 13.56 -2.97
N HIS A 172 -11.63 12.69 -3.24
CA HIS A 172 -11.58 11.82 -4.41
C HIS A 172 -11.92 10.39 -4.01
N VAL A 173 -13.13 9.97 -4.31
CA VAL A 173 -13.67 8.66 -3.90
C VAL A 173 -12.92 7.51 -4.54
N VAL A 174 -12.51 6.52 -3.74
CA VAL A 174 -11.97 5.26 -4.24
C VAL A 174 -13.13 4.41 -4.79
N PRO A 175 -13.16 4.08 -6.10
CA PRO A 175 -14.28 3.35 -6.68
C PRO A 175 -14.42 1.93 -6.08
N ILE A 176 -15.66 1.48 -5.94
CA ILE A 176 -15.96 0.09 -5.53
C ILE A 176 -15.92 -0.85 -6.73
N LYS A 177 -16.32 -0.33 -7.89
CA LYS A 177 -16.37 -1.08 -9.18
C LYS A 177 -15.68 -0.28 -10.28
N ASP A 178 -15.19 -0.99 -11.29
CA ASP A 178 -14.69 -0.34 -12.49
C ASP A 178 -15.77 0.50 -13.16
N LYS A 179 -15.41 1.69 -13.61
CA LYS A 179 -16.23 2.40 -14.58
C LYS A 179 -16.31 1.53 -15.84
N PRO A 180 -17.51 1.29 -16.40
CA PRO A 180 -17.63 0.53 -17.62
C PRO A 180 -16.75 1.20 -18.71
N ASN A 181 -15.94 0.39 -19.36
CA ASN A 181 -15.04 0.86 -20.41
C ASN A 181 -15.90 1.45 -21.52
N LYS A 182 -15.97 2.77 -21.63
CA LYS A 182 -16.61 3.42 -22.79
C LYS A 182 -15.78 3.01 -23.99
N LYS A 183 -16.24 1.99 -24.75
CA LYS A 183 -15.67 1.65 -26.05
C LYS A 183 -15.69 2.95 -26.87
N ARG A 184 -14.51 3.47 -27.17
CA ARG A 184 -14.39 4.56 -28.15
C ARG A 184 -14.86 4.00 -29.48
N PHE A 185 -16.08 4.30 -29.85
CA PHE A 185 -16.56 4.10 -31.22
C PHE A 185 -15.73 5.04 -32.11
N HIS A 186 -14.75 4.47 -32.79
CA HIS A 186 -14.10 5.15 -33.88
C HIS A 186 -15.11 5.23 -35.01
N ASN A 187 -15.77 6.37 -35.15
CA ASN A 187 -16.59 6.70 -36.32
C ASN A 187 -15.63 6.85 -37.52
N LYS A 188 -15.46 5.76 -38.26
CA LYS A 188 -14.84 5.84 -39.60
C LYS A 188 -15.79 6.64 -40.47
N LYS A 189 -15.66 7.96 -40.49
CA LYS A 189 -16.24 8.80 -41.57
C LYS A 189 -15.56 8.40 -42.85
N GLY A 190 -16.31 7.72 -43.73
CA GLY A 190 -15.87 7.33 -45.04
C GLY A 190 -15.52 8.56 -45.88
N PHE A 191 -14.30 8.59 -46.36
CA PHE A 191 -13.87 9.52 -47.39
C PHE A 191 -14.57 9.14 -48.71
N LYS A 192 -15.62 9.84 -49.08
CA LYS A 192 -16.18 9.79 -50.44
C LYS A 192 -15.20 10.49 -51.40
N LYS A 193 -14.47 9.72 -52.22
CA LYS A 193 -13.76 10.23 -53.38
C LYS A 193 -14.75 10.85 -54.35
N ARG A 194 -14.69 12.15 -54.57
CA ARG A 194 -15.35 12.85 -55.67
C ARG A 194 -14.55 12.60 -56.95
N ASN A 195 -15.05 11.75 -57.79
CA ASN A 195 -14.60 11.66 -59.18
C ASN A 195 -15.03 12.93 -59.92
N LYS A 196 -14.07 13.75 -60.33
CA LYS A 196 -14.28 14.77 -61.34
C LYS A 196 -14.03 14.14 -62.71
N SER A 197 -15.13 13.85 -63.47
CA SER A 197 -15.07 13.61 -64.91
C SER A 197 -14.72 14.90 -65.60
N ARG A 198 -13.64 14.92 -66.33
CA ARG A 198 -13.37 15.90 -67.36
C ARG A 198 -14.01 15.38 -68.64
N LYS A 199 -14.95 16.17 -69.18
CA LYS A 199 -15.36 16.17 -70.62
C LYS A 199 -15.02 17.53 -71.16
N GLY A 200 -14.49 17.50 -72.38
CA GLY A 200 -14.33 18.66 -73.26
C GLY A 200 -12.93 18.81 -73.75
#